data_b3feebcefb48877b738a8a0b575e67cb
#
_entry.id   b3feebcefb48877b738a8a0b575e67cb
#
_cell.length_a   1.000
_cell.length_b   1.000
_cell.length_c   1.000
_cell.angle_alpha   90.00
_cell.angle_beta   90.00
_cell.angle_gamma   90.00
#
_symmetry.space_group_name_H-M   'P 1'
#
loop_
_entity.id
_entity.type
_entity.pdbx_description
1 polymer ?
#
loop_
_entity_poly.entity_id
_entity_poly.type
_entity_poly.pdbx_seq_one_letter_code
_entity_poly.pdbx_strand_id
1 'polypeptide(L)'
;MSIESYSMLIDGEWCVSSDGGTFECTNPFTGEAWARVPLATRDDVDKAVTAAERAFTEGPWASSTPKQRGQLLRKLAELVTAQADPLARLLVQENGKLIREVGGQARALADNCNFFAGVAEMPTGETLASSIPHMEAFTRREPVGVVAAITPWNSPLTLLIMKLAPALAAGCTVVVKPSEVTPVSTLVLARLIEEAGFPAGVVNVVTGPGDVGAALVEHPGVKKISFTGSTAVGKRIAATAASRMARVSLELGGKSPNIVFPDADLSNAVNGVMAGIFAATGQTCQAGSRVLVHEEIYDVFSKAVVERASRIKLGDPQDPASEMGTVASKAQHEKVLRYIDIAKSEGAHLAAGGKRPDDPALARGLFVEPTVFTKVTNDMRIAREEVFGPVASIIRFTDEDDAVRIANDTSFGLAAGVWTNDVGRAHRMIRKLRAGTVWINNYRQVNHVGPFGGFNESGIGRENGLHAVDEYTEVKTAWINTGGVIADPFNPRA
;
A
#
# COMPACT_ATOMS: atom_id res chain seq x y z
N MET A 1 -25.24 -8.36 -18.74
CA MET A 1 -24.47 -7.24 -19.36
C MET A 1 -23.36 -7.84 -20.21
N SER A 2 -22.95 -7.21 -21.31
CA SER A 2 -21.79 -7.65 -22.08
C SER A 2 -20.51 -7.44 -21.24
N ILE A 3 -19.61 -8.42 -21.20
CA ILE A 3 -18.31 -8.31 -20.53
C ILE A 3 -17.45 -7.35 -21.36
N GLU A 4 -16.96 -6.28 -20.73
CA GLU A 4 -16.08 -5.30 -21.38
C GLU A 4 -14.66 -5.85 -21.48
N SER A 5 -13.97 -5.68 -22.62
CA SER A 5 -12.60 -6.13 -22.83
C SER A 5 -11.62 -4.96 -22.74
N TYR A 6 -10.53 -5.19 -22.03
CA TYR A 6 -9.45 -4.23 -21.84
C TYR A 6 -8.14 -4.72 -22.47
N SER A 7 -7.15 -3.85 -22.55
CA SER A 7 -5.82 -4.13 -23.12
C SER A 7 -4.73 -3.71 -22.13
N MET A 8 -3.56 -4.29 -22.23
CA MET A 8 -2.33 -3.85 -21.55
C MET A 8 -1.75 -2.62 -22.26
N LEU A 9 -0.93 -1.86 -21.56
CA LEU A 9 -0.16 -0.76 -22.15
C LEU A 9 1.33 -1.13 -22.14
N ILE A 10 1.90 -1.33 -23.31
CA ILE A 10 3.34 -1.61 -23.49
C ILE A 10 3.88 -0.70 -24.57
N ASP A 11 4.92 0.08 -24.23
CA ASP A 11 5.61 0.98 -25.16
C ASP A 11 4.68 2.05 -25.81
N GLY A 12 3.67 2.52 -25.09
CA GLY A 12 2.66 3.45 -25.61
C GLY A 12 1.61 2.81 -26.50
N GLU A 13 1.59 1.48 -26.64
CA GLU A 13 0.62 0.75 -27.43
C GLU A 13 -0.33 -0.09 -26.55
N TRP A 14 -1.62 -0.04 -26.86
CA TRP A 14 -2.63 -0.86 -26.21
C TRP A 14 -2.69 -2.23 -26.88
N CYS A 15 -2.25 -3.28 -26.17
CA CYS A 15 -2.07 -4.61 -26.72
C CYS A 15 -2.82 -5.70 -25.94
N VAL A 16 -3.10 -6.80 -26.61
CA VAL A 16 -3.54 -8.06 -26.00
C VAL A 16 -2.34 -8.89 -25.58
N SER A 17 -2.55 -10.00 -24.87
CA SER A 17 -1.49 -10.96 -24.57
C SER A 17 -0.91 -11.55 -25.85
N SER A 18 0.40 -11.81 -25.88
CA SER A 18 1.10 -12.37 -27.04
C SER A 18 0.60 -13.77 -27.44
N ASP A 19 0.00 -14.53 -26.52
CA ASP A 19 -0.64 -15.83 -26.77
C ASP A 19 -2.18 -15.75 -26.87
N GLY A 20 -2.76 -14.55 -26.73
CA GLY A 20 -4.21 -14.33 -26.72
C GLY A 20 -4.91 -14.72 -25.42
N GLY A 21 -4.15 -15.09 -24.38
CA GLY A 21 -4.70 -15.45 -23.07
C GLY A 21 -5.42 -14.28 -22.39
N THR A 22 -6.53 -14.59 -21.71
CA THR A 22 -7.32 -13.58 -20.94
C THR A 22 -7.82 -14.20 -19.64
N PHE A 23 -8.21 -13.34 -18.70
CA PHE A 23 -8.95 -13.71 -17.49
C PHE A 23 -10.07 -12.72 -17.20
N GLU A 24 -11.04 -13.14 -16.38
CA GLU A 24 -12.21 -12.34 -16.05
C GLU A 24 -12.10 -11.73 -14.66
N CYS A 25 -12.57 -10.47 -14.55
CA CYS A 25 -12.73 -9.75 -13.28
C CYS A 25 -14.17 -9.89 -12.80
N THR A 26 -14.34 -10.26 -11.53
CA THR A 26 -15.65 -10.51 -10.92
C THR A 26 -15.99 -9.37 -9.97
N ASN A 27 -17.22 -8.87 -10.05
CA ASN A 27 -17.75 -7.92 -9.07
C ASN A 27 -18.08 -8.68 -7.77
N PRO A 28 -17.47 -8.36 -6.63
CA PRO A 28 -17.67 -9.12 -5.39
C PRO A 28 -19.04 -8.93 -4.76
N PHE A 29 -19.82 -7.94 -5.17
CA PHE A 29 -21.18 -7.70 -4.73
C PHE A 29 -22.20 -8.55 -5.50
N THR A 30 -22.07 -8.63 -6.83
CA THR A 30 -23.01 -9.38 -7.67
C THR A 30 -22.59 -10.83 -7.90
N GLY A 31 -21.30 -11.13 -7.73
CA GLY A 31 -20.71 -12.42 -8.09
C GLY A 31 -20.55 -12.65 -9.61
N GLU A 32 -20.83 -11.65 -10.44
CA GLU A 32 -20.82 -11.74 -11.89
C GLU A 32 -19.52 -11.21 -12.48
N ALA A 33 -19.02 -11.87 -13.54
CA ALA A 33 -17.93 -11.35 -14.36
C ALA A 33 -18.41 -10.11 -15.15
N TRP A 34 -17.61 -9.05 -15.11
CA TRP A 34 -17.96 -7.77 -15.74
C TRP A 34 -16.90 -7.23 -16.70
N ALA A 35 -15.63 -7.66 -16.52
CA ALA A 35 -14.53 -7.26 -17.38
C ALA A 35 -13.66 -8.47 -17.74
N ARG A 36 -13.01 -8.39 -18.91
CA ARG A 36 -12.00 -9.33 -19.38
C ARG A 36 -10.72 -8.59 -19.70
N VAL A 37 -9.60 -9.08 -19.16
CA VAL A 37 -8.27 -8.46 -19.30
C VAL A 37 -7.27 -9.46 -19.83
N PRO A 38 -6.20 -9.02 -20.53
CA PRO A 38 -5.17 -9.91 -21.02
C PRO A 38 -4.43 -10.62 -19.87
N LEU A 39 -4.04 -11.86 -20.11
CA LEU A 39 -3.13 -12.64 -19.28
C LEU A 39 -1.73 -12.53 -19.88
N ALA A 40 -0.89 -11.64 -19.34
CA ALA A 40 0.46 -11.41 -19.84
C ALA A 40 1.31 -12.68 -19.77
N THR A 41 2.12 -12.89 -20.80
CA THR A 41 3.16 -13.93 -20.85
C THR A 41 4.50 -13.40 -20.36
N ARG A 42 5.50 -14.27 -20.24
CA ARG A 42 6.89 -13.85 -19.99
C ARG A 42 7.43 -12.94 -21.10
N ASP A 43 7.03 -13.19 -22.37
CA ASP A 43 7.41 -12.36 -23.52
C ASP A 43 6.81 -10.95 -23.43
N ASP A 44 5.58 -10.80 -22.91
CA ASP A 44 4.97 -9.49 -22.70
C ASP A 44 5.67 -8.72 -21.57
N VAL A 45 6.10 -9.41 -20.52
CA VAL A 45 6.91 -8.83 -19.44
C VAL A 45 8.27 -8.37 -19.99
N ASP A 46 8.94 -9.19 -20.81
CA ASP A 46 10.23 -8.84 -21.44
C ASP A 46 10.09 -7.61 -22.33
N LYS A 47 9.06 -7.55 -23.18
CA LYS A 47 8.76 -6.36 -24.00
C LYS A 47 8.54 -5.11 -23.15
N ALA A 48 7.76 -5.22 -22.08
CA ALA A 48 7.48 -4.07 -21.19
C ALA A 48 8.73 -3.56 -20.48
N VAL A 49 9.60 -4.46 -20.01
CA VAL A 49 10.87 -4.07 -19.37
C VAL A 49 11.86 -3.51 -20.39
N THR A 50 11.97 -4.11 -21.58
CA THR A 50 12.82 -3.60 -22.67
C THR A 50 12.39 -2.19 -23.11
N ALA A 51 11.09 -1.96 -23.24
CA ALA A 51 10.54 -0.62 -23.53
C ALA A 51 10.89 0.39 -22.43
N ALA A 52 10.78 -0.04 -21.16
CA ALA A 52 11.15 0.80 -20.02
C ALA A 52 12.65 1.11 -19.98
N GLU A 53 13.54 0.14 -20.27
CA GLU A 53 14.99 0.37 -20.35
C GLU A 53 15.34 1.34 -21.48
N ARG A 54 14.74 1.17 -22.66
CA ARG A 54 14.93 2.09 -23.78
C ARG A 54 14.47 3.51 -23.42
N ALA A 55 13.27 3.67 -22.86
CA ALA A 55 12.78 4.98 -22.45
C ALA A 55 13.64 5.62 -21.35
N PHE A 56 14.26 4.84 -20.49
CA PHE A 56 15.18 5.31 -19.45
C PHE A 56 16.50 5.82 -20.02
N THR A 57 17.05 5.17 -21.05
CA THR A 57 18.38 5.47 -21.60
C THR A 57 18.34 6.35 -22.84
N GLU A 58 17.22 6.41 -23.54
CA GLU A 58 17.07 7.05 -24.84
C GLU A 58 15.82 7.94 -24.87
N GLY A 59 15.78 8.85 -25.84
CA GLY A 59 14.60 9.67 -26.13
C GLY A 59 14.34 10.81 -25.14
N PRO A 60 13.11 11.35 -25.13
CA PRO A 60 12.79 12.58 -24.40
C PRO A 60 12.77 12.41 -22.88
N TRP A 61 12.49 11.21 -22.36
CA TRP A 61 12.47 10.95 -20.92
C TRP A 61 13.89 10.94 -20.34
N ALA A 62 14.82 10.26 -20.98
CA ALA A 62 16.21 10.17 -20.56
C ALA A 62 16.88 11.54 -20.37
N SER A 63 16.49 12.53 -21.18
CA SER A 63 16.97 13.92 -21.12
C SER A 63 16.05 14.89 -20.39
N SER A 64 14.96 14.38 -19.78
CA SER A 64 13.96 15.21 -19.10
C SER A 64 14.53 15.93 -17.89
N THR A 65 14.20 17.21 -17.76
CA THR A 65 14.54 17.99 -16.56
C THR A 65 13.55 17.68 -15.42
N PRO A 66 13.94 17.90 -14.15
CA PRO A 66 13.03 17.80 -13.00
C PRO A 66 11.72 18.59 -13.18
N LYS A 67 11.82 19.81 -13.75
CA LYS A 67 10.66 20.66 -14.05
C LYS A 67 9.69 20.00 -15.04
N GLN A 68 10.20 19.39 -16.11
CA GLN A 68 9.36 18.71 -17.10
C GLN A 68 8.63 17.51 -16.47
N ARG A 69 9.32 16.69 -15.66
CA ARG A 69 8.71 15.59 -14.92
C ARG A 69 7.62 16.08 -13.96
N GLY A 70 7.88 17.18 -13.23
CA GLY A 70 6.90 17.82 -12.36
C GLY A 70 5.67 18.34 -13.13
N GLN A 71 5.85 18.89 -14.33
CA GLN A 71 4.74 19.33 -15.19
C GLN A 71 3.84 18.17 -15.62
N LEU A 72 4.42 17.02 -16.01
CA LEU A 72 3.65 15.82 -16.36
C LEU A 72 2.86 15.27 -15.16
N LEU A 73 3.45 15.26 -13.97
CA LEU A 73 2.76 14.84 -12.74
C LEU A 73 1.60 15.79 -12.39
N ARG A 74 1.76 17.12 -12.56
CA ARG A 74 0.66 18.09 -12.36
C ARG A 74 -0.45 17.87 -13.37
N LYS A 75 -0.10 17.59 -14.63
CA LYS A 75 -1.10 17.29 -15.67
C LYS A 75 -1.88 16.02 -15.35
N LEU A 76 -1.19 14.97 -14.86
CA LEU A 76 -1.85 13.76 -14.38
C LEU A 76 -2.77 14.05 -13.20
N ALA A 77 -2.38 14.91 -12.25
CA ALA A 77 -3.23 15.33 -11.13
C ALA A 77 -4.52 16.00 -11.59
N GLU A 78 -4.46 16.88 -12.61
CA GLU A 78 -5.64 17.51 -13.22
C GLU A 78 -6.59 16.47 -13.81
N LEU A 79 -6.07 15.53 -14.61
CA LEU A 79 -6.85 14.48 -15.26
C LEU A 79 -7.49 13.53 -14.24
N VAL A 80 -6.75 13.09 -13.24
CA VAL A 80 -7.27 12.25 -12.15
C VAL A 80 -8.37 12.98 -11.37
N THR A 81 -8.20 14.28 -11.11
CA THR A 81 -9.24 15.10 -10.45
C THR A 81 -10.52 15.14 -11.28
N ALA A 82 -10.39 15.34 -12.59
CA ALA A 82 -11.53 15.36 -13.52
C ALA A 82 -12.25 14.00 -13.62
N GLN A 83 -11.53 12.90 -13.39
CA GLN A 83 -12.03 11.52 -13.46
C GLN A 83 -12.26 10.87 -12.08
N ALA A 84 -12.27 11.65 -10.99
CA ALA A 84 -12.33 11.10 -9.63
C ALA A 84 -13.61 10.27 -9.39
N ASP A 85 -14.78 10.74 -9.80
CA ASP A 85 -16.05 10.03 -9.60
C ASP A 85 -16.18 8.77 -10.48
N PRO A 86 -15.85 8.76 -11.78
CA PRO A 86 -15.76 7.53 -12.57
C PRO A 86 -14.78 6.51 -11.97
N LEU A 87 -13.58 6.93 -11.56
CA LEU A 87 -12.59 6.06 -10.91
C LEU A 87 -13.12 5.48 -9.59
N ALA A 88 -13.83 6.28 -8.80
CA ALA A 88 -14.44 5.80 -7.56
C ALA A 88 -15.48 4.70 -7.83
N ARG A 89 -16.38 4.89 -8.80
CA ARG A 89 -17.38 3.86 -9.17
C ARG A 89 -16.73 2.57 -9.66
N LEU A 90 -15.66 2.70 -10.45
CA LEU A 90 -14.89 1.56 -10.92
C LEU A 90 -14.24 0.78 -9.78
N LEU A 91 -13.62 1.47 -8.81
CA LEU A 91 -13.05 0.86 -7.61
C LEU A 91 -14.08 0.10 -6.79
N VAL A 92 -15.31 0.65 -6.64
CA VAL A 92 -16.41 -0.08 -5.99
C VAL A 92 -16.71 -1.38 -6.70
N GLN A 93 -16.78 -1.33 -8.04
CA GLN A 93 -17.10 -2.49 -8.87
C GLN A 93 -16.03 -3.58 -8.80
N GLU A 94 -14.75 -3.19 -8.70
CA GLU A 94 -13.62 -4.13 -8.63
C GLU A 94 -13.47 -4.80 -7.26
N ASN A 95 -13.54 -4.02 -6.17
CA ASN A 95 -13.13 -4.52 -4.84
C ASN A 95 -14.23 -4.51 -3.76
N GLY A 96 -15.43 -4.00 -4.10
CA GLY A 96 -16.57 -4.01 -3.18
C GLY A 96 -16.50 -3.02 -2.02
N LYS A 97 -15.57 -2.07 -2.02
CA LYS A 97 -15.53 -0.98 -1.04
C LYS A 97 -16.67 0.01 -1.27
N LEU A 98 -17.08 0.69 -0.21
CA LEU A 98 -18.15 1.68 -0.29
C LEU A 98 -17.76 2.90 -1.12
N ILE A 99 -18.70 3.41 -1.93
CA ILE A 99 -18.49 4.62 -2.77
C ILE A 99 -18.03 5.82 -1.92
N ARG A 100 -18.53 5.97 -0.69
CA ARG A 100 -18.12 7.04 0.22
C ARG A 100 -16.67 6.94 0.70
N GLU A 101 -16.09 5.72 0.73
CA GLU A 101 -14.69 5.50 1.11
C GLU A 101 -13.75 5.74 -0.07
N VAL A 102 -14.07 5.14 -1.22
CA VAL A 102 -13.22 5.24 -2.41
C VAL A 102 -13.29 6.59 -3.09
N GLY A 103 -14.41 7.32 -2.96
CA GLY A 103 -14.53 8.69 -3.47
C GLY A 103 -13.53 9.65 -2.86
N GLY A 104 -13.24 9.53 -1.55
CA GLY A 104 -12.17 10.26 -0.89
C GLY A 104 -10.77 9.85 -1.38
N GLN A 105 -10.55 8.54 -1.55
CA GLN A 105 -9.30 8.01 -2.07
C GLN A 105 -9.01 8.47 -3.50
N ALA A 106 -10.00 8.43 -4.40
CA ALA A 106 -9.84 8.86 -5.78
C ALA A 106 -9.44 10.35 -5.88
N ARG A 107 -10.05 11.21 -5.09
CA ARG A 107 -9.67 12.63 -5.03
C ARG A 107 -8.25 12.85 -4.49
N ALA A 108 -7.84 12.09 -3.47
CA ALA A 108 -6.51 12.20 -2.87
C ALA A 108 -5.35 11.74 -3.79
N LEU A 109 -5.62 11.03 -4.89
CA LEU A 109 -4.58 10.65 -5.86
C LEU A 109 -3.87 11.87 -6.44
N ALA A 110 -4.63 12.94 -6.73
CA ALA A 110 -4.10 14.18 -7.28
C ALA A 110 -3.15 14.89 -6.30
N ASP A 111 -3.43 14.82 -4.99
CA ASP A 111 -2.57 15.43 -3.96
C ASP A 111 -1.19 14.79 -3.95
N ASN A 112 -1.10 13.46 -4.10
CA ASN A 112 0.16 12.74 -4.23
C ASN A 112 0.94 13.17 -5.48
N CYS A 113 0.27 13.23 -6.64
CA CYS A 113 0.90 13.67 -7.89
C CYS A 113 1.45 15.10 -7.76
N ASN A 114 0.68 16.03 -7.20
CA ASN A 114 1.09 17.42 -6.98
C ASN A 114 2.24 17.55 -5.98
N PHE A 115 2.23 16.77 -4.90
CA PHE A 115 3.30 16.76 -3.92
C PHE A 115 4.61 16.32 -4.56
N PHE A 116 4.64 15.19 -5.25
CA PHE A 116 5.86 14.70 -5.90
C PHE A 116 6.26 15.51 -7.13
N ALA A 117 5.33 16.22 -7.78
CA ALA A 117 5.66 17.22 -8.78
C ALA A 117 6.50 18.38 -8.20
N GLY A 118 6.22 18.78 -6.96
CA GLY A 118 7.05 19.74 -6.24
C GLY A 118 8.40 19.16 -5.79
N VAL A 119 8.36 17.93 -5.27
CA VAL A 119 9.58 17.22 -4.80
C VAL A 119 10.56 16.96 -5.95
N ALA A 120 10.08 16.75 -7.18
CA ALA A 120 10.94 16.56 -8.35
C ALA A 120 11.94 17.70 -8.55
N GLU A 121 11.58 18.94 -8.20
CA GLU A 121 12.40 20.14 -8.38
C GLU A 121 13.25 20.49 -7.15
N MET A 122 13.20 19.70 -6.06
CA MET A 122 13.98 19.97 -4.84
C MET A 122 15.47 19.59 -5.03
N PRO A 123 16.39 20.25 -4.29
CA PRO A 123 17.80 19.89 -4.31
C PRO A 123 18.04 18.43 -3.95
N THR A 124 18.88 17.74 -4.73
CA THR A 124 19.14 16.31 -4.60
C THR A 124 20.60 15.95 -4.38
N GLY A 125 21.43 16.90 -3.89
CA GLY A 125 22.83 16.67 -3.62
C GLY A 125 23.38 17.63 -2.58
N GLU A 126 24.59 17.34 -2.09
CA GLU A 126 25.27 18.07 -1.04
C GLU A 126 26.68 18.42 -1.50
N THR A 127 27.18 19.61 -1.15
CA THR A 127 28.60 19.96 -1.25
C THR A 127 29.30 19.45 0.00
N LEU A 128 30.32 18.63 -0.18
CA LEU A 128 31.08 18.01 0.90
C LEU A 128 32.33 18.83 1.25
N ALA A 129 32.59 19.02 2.53
CA ALA A 129 33.84 19.62 3.00
C ALA A 129 34.99 18.60 2.80
N SER A 130 35.93 18.91 1.87
CA SER A 130 37.10 18.09 1.65
C SER A 130 38.24 18.52 2.59
N SER A 131 38.90 17.55 3.22
CA SER A 131 40.18 17.77 3.95
C SER A 131 41.40 17.66 3.06
N ILE A 132 41.25 17.34 1.77
CA ILE A 132 42.32 17.22 0.79
C ILE A 132 42.44 18.55 0.06
N PRO A 133 43.62 19.22 0.10
CA PRO A 133 43.84 20.46 -0.62
C PRO A 133 43.57 20.31 -2.12
N HIS A 134 42.98 21.32 -2.73
CA HIS A 134 42.62 21.35 -4.15
C HIS A 134 41.63 20.27 -4.62
N MET A 135 40.88 19.70 -3.69
CA MET A 135 39.82 18.76 -4.03
C MET A 135 38.44 19.33 -3.64
N GLU A 136 37.58 19.44 -4.63
CA GLU A 136 36.17 19.70 -4.41
C GLU A 136 35.38 18.40 -4.49
N ALA A 137 34.37 18.26 -3.62
CA ALA A 137 33.50 17.07 -3.61
C ALA A 137 32.03 17.45 -3.45
N PHE A 138 31.21 16.76 -4.21
CA PHE A 138 29.74 16.88 -4.06
C PHE A 138 29.05 15.56 -4.38
N THR A 139 27.84 15.41 -3.89
CA THR A 139 26.99 14.26 -4.23
C THR A 139 25.95 14.65 -5.28
N ARG A 140 25.50 13.65 -6.03
CA ARG A 140 24.33 13.71 -6.92
C ARG A 140 23.46 12.50 -6.65
N ARG A 141 22.13 12.68 -6.78
CA ARG A 141 21.20 11.57 -6.83
C ARG A 141 20.81 11.27 -8.26
N GLU A 142 20.92 10.02 -8.67
CA GLU A 142 20.57 9.54 -10.00
C GLU A 142 19.46 8.51 -9.91
N PRO A 143 18.49 8.48 -10.85
CA PRO A 143 17.43 7.48 -10.82
C PRO A 143 18.00 6.06 -10.93
N VAL A 144 17.38 5.12 -10.21
CA VAL A 144 17.85 3.71 -10.18
C VAL A 144 17.63 2.96 -11.51
N GLY A 145 16.76 3.44 -12.39
CA GLY A 145 16.44 2.80 -13.67
C GLY A 145 15.01 2.29 -13.73
N VAL A 146 14.78 1.07 -14.25
CA VAL A 146 13.47 0.45 -14.36
C VAL A 146 12.99 -0.03 -13.00
N VAL A 147 11.77 0.37 -12.64
CA VAL A 147 11.07 0.00 -11.40
C VAL A 147 9.91 -0.96 -11.72
N ALA A 148 9.85 -2.10 -11.05
CA ALA A 148 8.66 -2.92 -11.00
C ALA A 148 7.73 -2.43 -9.87
N ALA A 149 6.56 -1.89 -10.20
CA ALA A 149 5.54 -1.49 -9.25
C ALA A 149 4.43 -2.55 -9.19
N ILE A 150 4.41 -3.35 -8.12
CA ILE A 150 3.46 -4.45 -7.94
C ILE A 150 2.48 -4.08 -6.84
N THR A 151 1.19 -3.97 -7.18
CA THR A 151 0.16 -3.43 -6.29
C THR A 151 -0.89 -4.46 -5.90
N PRO A 152 -1.45 -4.35 -4.68
CA PRO A 152 -2.51 -5.24 -4.20
C PRO A 152 -3.89 -4.74 -4.64
N TRP A 153 -4.89 -5.55 -4.31
CA TRP A 153 -6.28 -5.32 -4.69
C TRP A 153 -7.08 -4.38 -3.76
N ASN A 154 -6.63 -4.13 -2.54
CA ASN A 154 -7.44 -3.43 -1.56
C ASN A 154 -7.51 -1.90 -1.74
N SER A 155 -6.48 -1.28 -2.28
CA SER A 155 -6.45 0.15 -2.63
C SER A 155 -5.56 0.36 -3.86
N PRO A 156 -5.92 -0.22 -5.02
CA PRO A 156 -5.01 -0.37 -6.15
C PRO A 156 -4.43 0.95 -6.64
N LEU A 157 -5.26 1.97 -6.83
CA LEU A 157 -4.82 3.27 -7.35
C LEU A 157 -4.02 4.07 -6.32
N THR A 158 -4.45 4.11 -5.06
CA THR A 158 -3.73 4.84 -4.00
C THR A 158 -2.33 4.27 -3.83
N LEU A 159 -2.22 2.94 -3.70
CA LEU A 159 -0.94 2.27 -3.50
C LEU A 159 -0.07 2.28 -4.77
N LEU A 160 -0.68 2.39 -5.95
CA LEU A 160 0.07 2.60 -7.19
C LEU A 160 0.66 4.02 -7.24
N ILE A 161 -0.12 5.06 -6.98
CA ILE A 161 0.36 6.45 -7.04
C ILE A 161 1.45 6.71 -5.99
N MET A 162 1.38 6.11 -4.80
CA MET A 162 2.44 6.18 -3.79
C MET A 162 3.79 5.63 -4.27
N LYS A 163 3.79 4.74 -5.26
CA LYS A 163 4.99 4.18 -5.92
C LYS A 163 5.35 4.96 -7.19
N LEU A 164 4.36 5.20 -8.02
CA LEU A 164 4.53 5.77 -9.35
C LEU A 164 5.01 7.22 -9.31
N ALA A 165 4.36 8.06 -8.48
CA ALA A 165 4.67 9.47 -8.44
C ALA A 165 6.12 9.77 -7.99
N PRO A 166 6.65 9.18 -6.89
CA PRO A 166 8.06 9.37 -6.52
C PRO A 166 9.04 8.76 -7.53
N ALA A 167 8.71 7.59 -8.13
CA ALA A 167 9.55 6.98 -9.17
C ALA A 167 9.69 7.89 -10.40
N LEU A 168 8.58 8.44 -10.89
CA LEU A 168 8.58 9.38 -12.02
C LEU A 168 9.23 10.72 -11.66
N ALA A 169 9.02 11.24 -10.44
CA ALA A 169 9.70 12.44 -9.96
C ALA A 169 11.22 12.27 -9.96
N ALA A 170 11.71 11.10 -9.52
CA ALA A 170 13.13 10.74 -9.58
C ALA A 170 13.69 10.64 -11.01
N GLY A 171 12.84 10.31 -12.00
CA GLY A 171 13.24 10.09 -13.39
C GLY A 171 13.36 8.61 -13.76
N CYS A 172 12.87 7.70 -12.94
CA CYS A 172 12.76 6.28 -13.26
C CYS A 172 11.71 6.00 -14.34
N THR A 173 11.79 4.84 -14.96
CA THR A 173 10.70 4.24 -15.75
C THR A 173 10.05 3.12 -14.96
N VAL A 174 8.79 2.80 -15.25
CA VAL A 174 7.99 1.91 -14.40
C VAL A 174 7.26 0.85 -15.22
N VAL A 175 7.36 -0.40 -14.79
CA VAL A 175 6.48 -1.48 -15.23
C VAL A 175 5.53 -1.82 -14.08
N VAL A 176 4.25 -1.56 -14.29
CA VAL A 176 3.19 -1.78 -13.30
C VAL A 176 2.57 -3.16 -13.48
N LYS A 177 2.44 -3.91 -12.39
CA LYS A 177 1.65 -5.12 -12.34
C LYS A 177 0.58 -5.01 -11.26
N PRO A 178 -0.68 -4.67 -11.59
CA PRO A 178 -1.78 -4.67 -10.63
C PRO A 178 -2.15 -6.08 -10.19
N SER A 179 -2.87 -6.19 -9.06
CA SER A 179 -3.49 -7.47 -8.71
C SER A 179 -4.49 -7.91 -9.77
N GLU A 180 -4.56 -9.22 -9.99
CA GLU A 180 -5.56 -9.86 -10.87
C GLU A 180 -7.02 -9.64 -10.42
N VAL A 181 -7.21 -9.28 -9.15
CA VAL A 181 -8.54 -8.96 -8.59
C VAL A 181 -9.02 -7.58 -9.03
N THR A 182 -8.11 -6.62 -9.17
CA THR A 182 -8.45 -5.21 -9.45
C THR A 182 -7.52 -4.58 -10.51
N PRO A 183 -7.44 -5.13 -11.72
CA PRO A 183 -6.53 -4.61 -12.75
C PRO A 183 -7.10 -3.46 -13.55
N VAL A 184 -8.44 -3.35 -13.67
CA VAL A 184 -9.09 -2.45 -14.63
C VAL A 184 -8.92 -0.98 -14.25
N SER A 185 -9.04 -0.64 -12.97
CA SER A 185 -8.80 0.74 -12.51
C SER A 185 -7.37 1.20 -12.83
N THR A 186 -6.38 0.31 -12.75
CA THR A 186 -4.99 0.60 -13.16
C THR A 186 -4.89 0.83 -14.67
N LEU A 187 -5.59 0.05 -15.49
CA LEU A 187 -5.62 0.24 -16.95
C LEU A 187 -6.30 1.56 -17.34
N VAL A 188 -7.35 1.96 -16.63
CA VAL A 188 -7.99 3.26 -16.81
C VAL A 188 -7.05 4.40 -16.40
N LEU A 189 -6.32 4.27 -15.27
CA LEU A 189 -5.30 5.24 -14.89
C LEU A 189 -4.18 5.34 -15.93
N ALA A 190 -3.78 4.22 -16.56
CA ALA A 190 -2.77 4.22 -17.61
C ALA A 190 -3.18 5.08 -18.83
N ARG A 191 -4.46 5.13 -19.18
CA ARG A 191 -4.97 6.07 -20.21
C ARG A 191 -4.77 7.53 -19.81
N LEU A 192 -4.99 7.85 -18.54
CA LEU A 192 -4.77 9.22 -18.04
C LEU A 192 -3.28 9.58 -18.02
N ILE A 193 -2.39 8.60 -17.77
CA ILE A 193 -0.93 8.78 -17.85
C ILE A 193 -0.51 9.08 -19.31
N GLU A 194 -1.04 8.36 -20.27
CA GLU A 194 -0.83 8.62 -21.71
C GLU A 194 -1.35 10.01 -22.09
N GLU A 195 -2.59 10.36 -21.69
CA GLU A 195 -3.20 11.67 -21.94
C GLU A 195 -2.42 12.83 -21.27
N ALA A 196 -1.78 12.58 -20.12
CA ALA A 196 -0.91 13.55 -19.46
C ALA A 196 0.37 13.83 -20.27
N GLY A 197 0.69 12.99 -21.26
CA GLY A 197 1.81 13.18 -22.18
C GLY A 197 3.11 12.52 -21.73
N PHE A 198 3.06 11.53 -20.84
CA PHE A 198 4.25 10.72 -20.55
C PHE A 198 4.69 9.96 -21.81
N PRO A 199 5.99 10.01 -22.19
CA PRO A 199 6.48 9.34 -23.38
C PRO A 199 6.25 7.82 -23.36
N ALA A 200 6.16 7.22 -24.54
CA ALA A 200 6.06 5.78 -24.72
C ALA A 200 7.19 5.05 -23.95
N GLY A 201 6.87 3.92 -23.32
CA GLY A 201 7.82 3.13 -22.54
C GLY A 201 8.09 3.64 -21.12
N VAL A 202 7.77 4.91 -20.77
CA VAL A 202 8.00 5.44 -19.41
C VAL A 202 7.16 4.72 -18.36
N VAL A 203 5.89 4.45 -18.69
CA VAL A 203 4.99 3.64 -17.85
C VAL A 203 4.41 2.54 -18.72
N ASN A 204 4.59 1.30 -18.28
CA ASN A 204 4.02 0.12 -18.93
C ASN A 204 3.15 -0.62 -17.91
N VAL A 205 2.09 -1.28 -18.35
CA VAL A 205 1.17 -2.03 -17.49
C VAL A 205 0.97 -3.42 -18.05
N VAL A 206 1.36 -4.44 -17.29
CA VAL A 206 1.12 -5.85 -17.59
C VAL A 206 0.16 -6.44 -16.58
N THR A 207 -0.81 -7.23 -17.04
CA THR A 207 -1.87 -7.83 -16.21
C THR A 207 -1.72 -9.34 -16.10
N GLY A 208 -2.09 -9.88 -14.93
CA GLY A 208 -2.04 -11.32 -14.68
C GLY A 208 -1.86 -11.68 -13.21
N PRO A 209 -1.89 -12.97 -12.87
CA PRO A 209 -1.73 -13.49 -11.52
C PRO A 209 -0.26 -13.41 -11.01
N GLY A 210 0.04 -14.20 -9.99
CA GLY A 210 1.33 -14.14 -9.29
C GLY A 210 2.56 -14.56 -10.11
N ASP A 211 2.41 -15.40 -11.11
CA ASP A 211 3.48 -15.85 -12.02
C ASP A 211 3.99 -14.72 -12.93
N VAL A 212 3.10 -13.84 -13.42
CA VAL A 212 3.48 -12.61 -14.13
C VAL A 212 4.29 -11.68 -13.21
N GLY A 213 3.87 -11.56 -11.95
CA GLY A 213 4.63 -10.80 -10.94
C GLY A 213 6.01 -11.42 -10.67
N ALA A 214 6.11 -12.75 -10.61
CA ALA A 214 7.38 -13.46 -10.44
C ALA A 214 8.32 -13.22 -11.64
N ALA A 215 7.81 -13.33 -12.87
CA ALA A 215 8.57 -13.04 -14.08
C ALA A 215 9.15 -11.61 -14.06
N LEU A 216 8.35 -10.64 -13.66
CA LEU A 216 8.79 -9.25 -13.52
C LEU A 216 9.87 -9.07 -12.44
N VAL A 217 9.71 -9.73 -11.28
CA VAL A 217 10.70 -9.70 -10.17
C VAL A 217 12.01 -10.36 -10.56
N GLU A 218 11.97 -11.44 -11.35
CA GLU A 218 13.14 -12.18 -11.84
C GLU A 218 13.88 -11.46 -12.97
N HIS A 219 13.25 -10.53 -13.68
CA HIS A 219 13.79 -9.92 -14.89
C HIS A 219 15.04 -9.07 -14.60
N PRO A 220 16.18 -9.30 -15.30
CA PRO A 220 17.47 -8.62 -15.02
C PRO A 220 17.47 -7.12 -15.29
N GLY A 221 16.61 -6.64 -16.20
CA GLY A 221 16.41 -5.22 -16.51
C GLY A 221 15.79 -4.43 -15.35
N VAL A 222 14.99 -5.07 -14.49
CA VAL A 222 14.37 -4.41 -13.33
C VAL A 222 15.42 -4.13 -12.25
N LYS A 223 15.64 -2.88 -11.90
CA LYS A 223 16.65 -2.45 -10.90
C LYS A 223 16.05 -2.28 -9.50
N LYS A 224 14.77 -1.99 -9.42
CA LYS A 224 14.03 -1.87 -8.14
C LYS A 224 12.68 -2.54 -8.22
N ILE A 225 12.29 -3.20 -7.13
CA ILE A 225 10.94 -3.73 -6.93
C ILE A 225 10.28 -2.93 -5.81
N SER A 226 9.16 -2.27 -6.11
CA SER A 226 8.28 -1.64 -5.14
C SER A 226 7.00 -2.46 -5.03
N PHE A 227 6.84 -3.17 -3.92
CA PHE A 227 5.77 -4.14 -3.72
C PHE A 227 4.91 -3.79 -2.52
N THR A 228 3.59 -3.89 -2.67
CA THR A 228 2.65 -3.94 -1.55
C THR A 228 1.82 -5.21 -1.63
N GLY A 229 1.76 -5.98 -0.54
CA GLY A 229 1.00 -7.23 -0.49
C GLY A 229 1.27 -8.06 0.77
N SER A 230 1.12 -9.38 0.65
CA SER A 230 1.30 -10.26 1.80
C SER A 230 2.78 -10.42 2.19
N THR A 231 3.04 -10.58 3.49
CA THR A 231 4.38 -10.80 4.04
C THR A 231 5.08 -12.01 3.41
N ALA A 232 4.35 -13.09 3.17
CA ALA A 232 4.92 -14.30 2.56
C ALA A 232 5.43 -14.04 1.12
N VAL A 233 4.70 -13.26 0.32
CA VAL A 233 5.14 -12.85 -1.02
C VAL A 233 6.29 -11.87 -0.94
N GLY A 234 6.24 -10.89 -0.03
CA GLY A 234 7.32 -9.91 0.18
C GLY A 234 8.65 -10.58 0.52
N LYS A 235 8.64 -11.58 1.41
CA LYS A 235 9.85 -12.37 1.74
C LYS A 235 10.45 -13.08 0.51
N ARG A 236 9.62 -13.66 -0.36
CA ARG A 236 10.07 -14.28 -1.61
C ARG A 236 10.67 -13.25 -2.57
N ILE A 237 10.01 -12.11 -2.73
CA ILE A 237 10.52 -11.00 -3.55
C ILE A 237 11.87 -10.53 -3.03
N ALA A 238 12.03 -10.32 -1.72
CA ALA A 238 13.30 -9.91 -1.12
C ALA A 238 14.41 -10.92 -1.41
N ALA A 239 14.15 -12.22 -1.27
CA ALA A 239 15.12 -13.26 -1.57
C ALA A 239 15.54 -13.27 -3.05
N THR A 240 14.59 -13.16 -3.98
CA THR A 240 14.86 -13.08 -5.41
C THR A 240 15.64 -11.79 -5.78
N ALA A 241 15.24 -10.65 -5.24
CA ALA A 241 15.93 -9.39 -5.47
C ALA A 241 17.39 -9.42 -4.96
N ALA A 242 17.62 -10.01 -3.78
CA ALA A 242 18.95 -10.13 -3.20
C ALA A 242 19.92 -10.94 -4.09
N SER A 243 19.44 -11.97 -4.79
CA SER A 243 20.27 -12.82 -5.66
C SER A 243 20.88 -12.05 -6.85
N ARG A 244 20.34 -10.89 -7.21
CA ARG A 244 20.81 -10.02 -8.30
C ARG A 244 21.04 -8.56 -7.89
N MET A 245 21.09 -8.29 -6.58
CA MET A 245 21.33 -6.97 -5.99
C MET A 245 20.30 -5.89 -6.42
N ALA A 246 19.07 -6.31 -6.77
CA ALA A 246 18.00 -5.36 -7.03
C ALA A 246 17.48 -4.75 -5.72
N ARG A 247 17.17 -3.46 -5.74
CA ARG A 247 16.61 -2.75 -4.59
C ARG A 247 15.16 -3.17 -4.33
N VAL A 248 14.72 -3.11 -3.09
CA VAL A 248 13.34 -3.38 -2.71
C VAL A 248 12.78 -2.29 -1.83
N SER A 249 11.52 -1.95 -2.03
CA SER A 249 10.63 -1.33 -1.03
C SER A 249 9.45 -2.26 -0.86
N LEU A 250 9.16 -2.68 0.36
CA LEU A 250 8.16 -3.68 0.68
C LEU A 250 7.19 -3.10 1.71
N GLU A 251 5.92 -2.98 1.34
CA GLU A 251 4.81 -2.64 2.22
C GLU A 251 3.95 -3.88 2.42
N LEU A 252 4.00 -4.45 3.62
CA LEU A 252 3.48 -5.77 3.89
C LEU A 252 2.34 -5.75 4.91
N GLY A 253 1.98 -6.92 5.43
CA GLY A 253 0.90 -7.09 6.37
C GLY A 253 1.13 -6.41 7.73
N GLY A 254 0.07 -6.37 8.51
CA GLY A 254 0.10 -5.82 9.86
C GLY A 254 -0.86 -6.54 10.81
N LYS A 255 -0.58 -6.40 12.11
CA LYS A 255 -1.47 -6.82 13.20
C LYS A 255 -1.51 -5.71 14.24
N SER A 256 -1.93 -4.54 13.77
CA SER A 256 -1.81 -3.28 14.51
C SER A 256 -2.63 -3.28 15.80
N PRO A 257 -2.06 -2.87 16.94
CA PRO A 257 -2.81 -2.67 18.18
C PRO A 257 -3.57 -1.33 18.12
N ASN A 258 -4.76 -1.33 18.72
CA ASN A 258 -5.58 -0.14 18.99
C ASN A 258 -5.85 -0.13 20.50
N ILE A 259 -5.12 0.71 21.26
CA ILE A 259 -4.95 0.64 22.71
C ILE A 259 -5.82 1.68 23.38
N VAL A 260 -6.68 1.29 24.31
CA VAL A 260 -7.64 2.17 24.97
C VAL A 260 -7.41 2.19 26.48
N PHE A 261 -6.97 3.35 27.00
CA PHE A 261 -6.75 3.59 28.42
C PHE A 261 -8.05 4.14 29.11
N PRO A 262 -8.16 4.03 30.46
CA PRO A 262 -9.36 4.42 31.19
C PRO A 262 -9.72 5.92 31.09
N ASP A 263 -8.72 6.77 30.93
CA ASP A 263 -8.84 8.21 30.80
C ASP A 263 -9.23 8.70 29.38
N ALA A 264 -9.38 7.79 28.43
CA ALA A 264 -9.79 8.12 27.05
C ALA A 264 -11.23 8.60 26.96
N ASP A 265 -11.53 9.42 25.96
CA ASP A 265 -12.91 9.61 25.51
C ASP A 265 -13.41 8.30 24.88
N LEU A 266 -14.23 7.56 25.63
CA LEU A 266 -14.68 6.24 25.22
C LEU A 266 -15.55 6.27 23.94
N SER A 267 -16.32 7.33 23.71
CA SER A 267 -17.13 7.48 22.49
C SER A 267 -16.23 7.61 21.25
N ASN A 268 -15.21 8.49 21.34
CA ASN A 268 -14.23 8.66 20.27
C ASN A 268 -13.39 7.39 20.07
N ALA A 269 -13.01 6.69 21.15
CA ALA A 269 -12.27 5.45 21.06
C ALA A 269 -13.10 4.33 20.39
N VAL A 270 -14.41 4.20 20.69
CA VAL A 270 -15.30 3.28 19.97
C VAL A 270 -15.35 3.61 18.47
N ASN A 271 -15.52 4.90 18.11
CA ASN A 271 -15.50 5.33 16.72
C ASN A 271 -14.14 5.01 16.05
N GLY A 272 -13.04 5.18 16.78
CA GLY A 272 -11.70 4.82 16.34
C GLY A 272 -11.52 3.32 16.10
N VAL A 273 -12.14 2.46 16.93
CA VAL A 273 -12.17 1.01 16.68
C VAL A 273 -13.00 0.71 15.43
N MET A 274 -14.19 1.32 15.29
CA MET A 274 -15.03 1.13 14.09
C MET A 274 -14.26 1.52 12.81
N ALA A 275 -13.65 2.70 12.80
CA ALA A 275 -12.82 3.16 11.67
C ALA A 275 -11.58 2.27 11.46
N GLY A 276 -10.97 1.80 12.55
CA GLY A 276 -9.75 1.00 12.53
C GLY A 276 -9.91 -0.38 11.92
N ILE A 277 -11.05 -1.04 12.14
CA ILE A 277 -11.21 -2.45 11.72
C ILE A 277 -12.38 -2.68 10.76
N PHE A 278 -13.50 -1.95 10.84
CA PHE A 278 -14.66 -2.25 10.01
C PHE A 278 -14.73 -1.40 8.73
N ALA A 279 -14.16 -0.20 8.73
CA ALA A 279 -14.03 0.56 7.49
C ALA A 279 -13.18 -0.22 6.46
N ALA A 280 -13.54 -0.10 5.19
CA ALA A 280 -13.03 -0.90 4.09
C ALA A 280 -13.15 -2.42 4.34
N THR A 281 -14.15 -2.85 5.09
CA THR A 281 -14.42 -4.26 5.43
C THR A 281 -13.19 -4.93 6.09
N GLY A 282 -12.39 -4.16 6.85
CA GLY A 282 -11.16 -4.63 7.51
C GLY A 282 -10.02 -4.97 6.57
N GLN A 283 -10.15 -4.67 5.28
CA GLN A 283 -9.18 -5.02 4.24
C GLN A 283 -8.10 -3.94 4.07
N THR A 284 -7.46 -3.57 5.18
CA THR A 284 -6.35 -2.61 5.20
C THR A 284 -5.18 -3.16 6.00
N CYS A 285 -3.96 -2.95 5.49
CA CYS A 285 -2.74 -3.40 6.15
C CYS A 285 -2.56 -2.83 7.57
N GLN A 286 -3.02 -1.60 7.78
CA GLN A 286 -2.97 -0.89 9.07
C GLN A 286 -4.19 -1.14 9.97
N ALA A 287 -5.04 -2.14 9.67
CA ALA A 287 -6.23 -2.41 10.45
C ALA A 287 -5.93 -2.65 11.93
N GLY A 288 -6.62 -1.92 12.82
CA GLY A 288 -6.52 -2.05 14.27
C GLY A 288 -7.24 -3.29 14.80
N SER A 289 -6.84 -4.45 14.29
CA SER A 289 -7.54 -5.71 14.53
C SER A 289 -7.32 -6.28 15.94
N ARG A 290 -6.24 -5.87 16.65
CA ARG A 290 -6.07 -6.12 18.08
C ARG A 290 -6.51 -4.90 18.88
N VAL A 291 -7.68 -4.96 19.49
CA VAL A 291 -8.21 -3.90 20.35
C VAL A 291 -7.78 -4.22 21.79
N LEU A 292 -6.74 -3.51 22.28
CA LEU A 292 -6.25 -3.68 23.63
C LEU A 292 -6.99 -2.73 24.56
N VAL A 293 -7.66 -3.26 25.58
CA VAL A 293 -8.53 -2.49 26.49
C VAL A 293 -8.08 -2.66 27.92
N HIS A 294 -7.87 -1.56 28.63
CA HIS A 294 -7.52 -1.58 30.05
C HIS A 294 -8.60 -2.29 30.88
N GLU A 295 -8.20 -3.07 31.86
CA GLU A 295 -9.11 -3.92 32.62
C GLU A 295 -10.25 -3.16 33.32
N GLU A 296 -10.00 -1.94 33.81
CA GLU A 296 -11.02 -1.11 34.47
C GLU A 296 -12.21 -0.76 33.58
N ILE A 297 -12.00 -0.66 32.25
CA ILE A 297 -13.02 -0.28 31.29
C ILE A 297 -13.40 -1.43 30.34
N TYR A 298 -12.80 -2.61 30.49
CA TYR A 298 -12.91 -3.71 29.55
C TYR A 298 -14.35 -4.10 29.25
N ASP A 299 -15.17 -4.28 30.26
CA ASP A 299 -16.55 -4.76 30.08
C ASP A 299 -17.46 -3.68 29.44
N VAL A 300 -17.36 -2.43 29.90
CA VAL A 300 -18.18 -1.33 29.36
C VAL A 300 -17.77 -0.99 27.95
N PHE A 301 -16.47 -0.94 27.67
CA PHE A 301 -15.94 -0.62 26.35
C PHE A 301 -16.22 -1.76 25.35
N SER A 302 -15.99 -3.02 25.72
CA SER A 302 -16.29 -4.19 24.88
C SER A 302 -17.76 -4.24 24.49
N LYS A 303 -18.67 -3.99 25.45
CA LYS A 303 -20.10 -3.91 25.19
C LYS A 303 -20.44 -2.83 24.17
N ALA A 304 -19.88 -1.63 24.30
CA ALA A 304 -20.11 -0.52 23.37
C ALA A 304 -19.61 -0.85 21.96
N VAL A 305 -18.42 -1.48 21.82
CA VAL A 305 -17.89 -1.95 20.54
C VAL A 305 -18.81 -2.99 19.89
N VAL A 306 -19.26 -3.98 20.65
CA VAL A 306 -20.18 -5.04 20.19
C VAL A 306 -21.50 -4.45 19.71
N GLU A 307 -22.12 -3.57 20.52
CA GLU A 307 -23.38 -2.91 20.15
C GLU A 307 -23.27 -2.08 18.88
N ARG A 308 -22.15 -1.31 18.71
CA ARG A 308 -21.95 -0.49 17.50
C ARG A 308 -21.65 -1.37 16.28
N ALA A 309 -20.84 -2.41 16.42
CA ALA A 309 -20.53 -3.35 15.36
C ALA A 309 -21.79 -4.06 14.84
N SER A 310 -22.68 -4.52 15.75
CA SER A 310 -23.92 -5.21 15.39
C SER A 310 -24.94 -4.31 14.66
N ARG A 311 -24.76 -3.00 14.67
CA ARG A 311 -25.65 -2.04 13.98
C ARG A 311 -25.10 -1.60 12.61
N ILE A 312 -23.93 -2.08 12.21
CA ILE A 312 -23.34 -1.75 10.89
C ILE A 312 -24.23 -2.32 9.79
N LYS A 313 -24.69 -1.45 8.89
CA LYS A 313 -25.55 -1.82 7.77
C LYS A 313 -24.73 -2.34 6.60
N LEU A 314 -24.90 -3.63 6.30
CA LEU A 314 -24.38 -4.23 5.08
C LEU A 314 -25.30 -3.87 3.91
N GLY A 315 -24.74 -3.63 2.72
CA GLY A 315 -25.57 -3.31 1.57
C GLY A 315 -24.77 -3.11 0.30
N ASP A 316 -25.45 -2.67 -0.76
CA ASP A 316 -24.84 -2.33 -2.03
C ASP A 316 -23.69 -1.32 -1.82
N PRO A 317 -22.47 -1.63 -2.22
CA PRO A 317 -21.34 -0.72 -2.07
C PRO A 317 -21.49 0.62 -2.81
N GLN A 318 -22.35 0.68 -3.85
CA GLN A 318 -22.68 1.92 -4.56
C GLN A 318 -23.71 2.78 -3.83
N ASP A 319 -24.47 2.21 -2.87
CA ASP A 319 -25.44 2.96 -2.08
C ASP A 319 -24.76 3.74 -0.95
N PRO A 320 -24.89 5.09 -0.91
CA PRO A 320 -24.35 5.90 0.17
C PRO A 320 -24.88 5.54 1.58
N ALA A 321 -26.04 4.88 1.68
CA ALA A 321 -26.62 4.43 2.93
C ALA A 321 -25.94 3.17 3.51
N SER A 322 -25.18 2.43 2.72
CA SER A 322 -24.42 1.27 3.17
C SER A 322 -23.26 1.69 4.07
N GLU A 323 -23.05 0.94 5.16
CA GLU A 323 -21.97 1.21 6.14
C GLU A 323 -20.79 0.25 6.02
N MET A 324 -20.97 -0.94 5.43
CA MET A 324 -19.89 -1.86 5.10
C MET A 324 -20.22 -2.65 3.82
N GLY A 325 -19.24 -2.77 2.94
CA GLY A 325 -19.33 -3.48 1.68
C GLY A 325 -18.88 -4.95 1.77
N THR A 326 -18.48 -5.52 0.64
CA THR A 326 -18.06 -6.91 0.53
C THR A 326 -16.56 -7.10 0.78
N VAL A 327 -16.17 -8.34 1.00
CA VAL A 327 -14.79 -8.80 0.83
C VAL A 327 -14.49 -8.90 -0.66
N ALA A 328 -13.29 -8.54 -1.08
CA ALA A 328 -12.96 -8.31 -2.49
C ALA A 328 -12.90 -9.57 -3.37
N SER A 329 -12.68 -10.76 -2.80
CA SER A 329 -12.57 -11.99 -3.59
C SER A 329 -13.06 -13.20 -2.80
N LYS A 330 -13.43 -14.27 -3.53
CA LYS A 330 -13.86 -15.54 -2.92
C LYS A 330 -12.79 -16.15 -2.03
N ALA A 331 -11.54 -16.15 -2.48
CA ALA A 331 -10.42 -16.67 -1.69
C ALA A 331 -10.24 -15.93 -0.37
N GLN A 332 -10.35 -14.58 -0.39
CA GLN A 332 -10.26 -13.77 0.82
C GLN A 332 -11.48 -13.98 1.73
N HIS A 333 -12.68 -14.09 1.17
CA HIS A 333 -13.91 -14.40 1.92
C HIS A 333 -13.80 -15.73 2.66
N GLU A 334 -13.37 -16.80 2.00
CA GLU A 334 -13.12 -18.11 2.59
C GLU A 334 -12.03 -18.05 3.68
N LYS A 335 -10.97 -17.27 3.46
CA LYS A 335 -9.93 -17.03 4.46
C LYS A 335 -10.51 -16.41 5.73
N VAL A 336 -11.32 -15.36 5.62
CA VAL A 336 -11.93 -14.69 6.77
C VAL A 336 -12.81 -15.64 7.58
N LEU A 337 -13.70 -16.39 6.91
CA LEU A 337 -14.58 -17.37 7.59
C LEU A 337 -13.76 -18.46 8.30
N ARG A 338 -12.70 -18.98 7.67
CA ARG A 338 -11.81 -19.95 8.28
C ARG A 338 -11.12 -19.41 9.55
N TYR A 339 -10.68 -18.14 9.57
CA TYR A 339 -10.11 -17.54 10.79
C TYR A 339 -11.12 -17.32 11.88
N ILE A 340 -12.38 -17.05 11.55
CA ILE A 340 -13.49 -16.99 12.52
C ILE A 340 -13.66 -18.35 13.20
N ASP A 341 -13.63 -19.44 12.44
CA ASP A 341 -13.75 -20.81 13.00
C ASP A 341 -12.51 -21.19 13.84
N ILE A 342 -11.31 -20.81 13.41
CA ILE A 342 -10.08 -20.99 14.19
C ILE A 342 -10.22 -20.28 15.55
N ALA A 343 -10.65 -19.02 15.58
CA ALA A 343 -10.80 -18.26 16.82
C ALA A 343 -11.78 -18.93 17.79
N LYS A 344 -12.92 -19.41 17.27
CA LYS A 344 -13.88 -20.20 18.06
C LYS A 344 -13.25 -21.47 18.65
N SER A 345 -12.48 -22.20 17.84
CA SER A 345 -11.83 -23.46 18.27
C SER A 345 -10.72 -23.23 19.30
N GLU A 346 -10.07 -22.07 19.28
CA GLU A 346 -9.05 -21.66 20.27
C GLU A 346 -9.66 -21.07 21.55
N GLY A 347 -11.00 -20.99 21.66
CA GLY A 347 -11.72 -20.56 22.87
C GLY A 347 -11.98 -19.06 22.96
N ALA A 348 -11.76 -18.27 21.89
CA ALA A 348 -12.21 -16.89 21.83
C ALA A 348 -13.73 -16.82 21.88
N HIS A 349 -14.29 -15.87 22.64
CA HIS A 349 -15.72 -15.70 22.74
C HIS A 349 -16.26 -14.83 21.62
N LEU A 350 -17.08 -15.40 20.73
CA LEU A 350 -17.76 -14.67 19.67
C LEU A 350 -18.88 -13.81 20.28
N ALA A 351 -18.69 -12.49 20.26
CA ALA A 351 -19.63 -11.53 20.84
C ALA A 351 -20.56 -10.88 19.80
N ALA A 352 -20.15 -10.81 18.52
CA ALA A 352 -20.98 -10.35 17.41
C ALA A 352 -20.55 -10.97 16.09
N GLY A 353 -21.47 -11.10 15.13
CA GLY A 353 -21.21 -11.54 13.75
C GLY A 353 -20.77 -13.00 13.65
N GLY A 354 -19.67 -13.24 12.94
CA GLY A 354 -19.04 -14.56 12.83
C GLY A 354 -19.62 -15.47 11.75
N LYS A 355 -20.36 -14.92 10.79
CA LYS A 355 -20.99 -15.66 9.68
C LYS A 355 -21.24 -14.77 8.48
N ARG A 356 -21.76 -15.34 7.42
CA ARG A 356 -22.40 -14.60 6.32
C ARG A 356 -23.75 -14.04 6.80
N PRO A 357 -24.19 -12.87 6.27
CA PRO A 357 -25.54 -12.36 6.61
C PRO A 357 -26.63 -13.33 6.11
N ASP A 358 -27.71 -13.41 6.88
CA ASP A 358 -28.86 -14.26 6.54
C ASP A 358 -29.82 -13.57 5.53
N ASP A 359 -29.62 -12.27 5.24
CA ASP A 359 -30.45 -11.52 4.29
C ASP A 359 -30.32 -12.06 2.87
N PRO A 360 -31.40 -12.58 2.25
CA PRO A 360 -31.39 -13.10 0.88
C PRO A 360 -30.94 -12.06 -0.17
N ALA A 361 -31.16 -10.77 0.08
CA ALA A 361 -30.72 -9.70 -0.81
C ALA A 361 -29.18 -9.61 -0.92
N LEU A 362 -28.46 -10.06 0.12
CA LEU A 362 -27.00 -10.05 0.18
C LEU A 362 -26.36 -11.41 -0.18
N ALA A 363 -27.17 -12.44 -0.47
CA ALA A 363 -26.71 -13.82 -0.64
C ALA A 363 -25.71 -14.02 -1.77
N ARG A 364 -25.76 -13.21 -2.84
CA ARG A 364 -24.81 -13.27 -3.98
C ARG A 364 -23.46 -12.63 -3.66
N GLY A 365 -23.44 -11.62 -2.79
CA GLY A 365 -22.25 -10.88 -2.43
C GLY A 365 -21.33 -11.62 -1.47
N LEU A 366 -20.05 -11.27 -1.51
CA LEU A 366 -19.02 -11.82 -0.62
C LEU A 366 -19.03 -11.10 0.74
N PHE A 367 -20.17 -11.08 1.41
CA PHE A 367 -20.32 -10.44 2.72
C PHE A 367 -19.89 -11.33 3.88
N VAL A 368 -19.26 -10.69 4.87
CA VAL A 368 -19.04 -11.24 6.22
C VAL A 368 -19.58 -10.23 7.21
N GLU A 369 -20.36 -10.68 8.18
CA GLU A 369 -20.86 -9.79 9.24
C GLU A 369 -19.71 -9.18 10.04
N PRO A 370 -19.84 -7.90 10.50
CA PRO A 370 -18.90 -7.31 11.44
C PRO A 370 -18.71 -8.23 12.64
N THR A 371 -17.49 -8.74 12.82
CA THR A 371 -17.22 -9.81 13.79
C THR A 371 -16.38 -9.28 14.93
N VAL A 372 -16.82 -9.54 16.16
CA VAL A 372 -16.11 -9.14 17.38
C VAL A 372 -15.87 -10.37 18.25
N PHE A 373 -14.61 -10.63 18.54
CA PHE A 373 -14.21 -11.60 19.55
C PHE A 373 -13.76 -10.90 20.83
N THR A 374 -14.26 -11.39 21.98
CA THR A 374 -13.80 -11.02 23.33
C THR A 374 -13.08 -12.21 23.97
N LYS A 375 -12.46 -12.00 25.15
CA LYS A 375 -11.65 -13.00 25.84
C LYS A 375 -10.54 -13.58 24.97
N VAL A 376 -9.99 -12.75 24.05
CA VAL A 376 -8.86 -13.13 23.22
C VAL A 376 -7.58 -12.95 24.01
N THR A 377 -6.68 -13.92 23.91
CA THR A 377 -5.30 -13.83 24.41
C THR A 377 -4.35 -13.58 23.25
N ASN A 378 -3.17 -12.99 23.52
CA ASN A 378 -2.27 -12.57 22.44
C ASN A 378 -1.57 -13.75 21.73
N ASP A 379 -1.62 -14.96 22.26
CA ASP A 379 -1.09 -16.20 21.70
C ASP A 379 -2.04 -16.89 20.71
N MET A 380 -3.35 -16.55 20.73
CA MET A 380 -4.33 -17.06 19.77
C MET A 380 -3.97 -16.63 18.34
N ARG A 381 -4.17 -17.51 17.37
CA ARG A 381 -3.89 -17.22 15.94
C ARG A 381 -4.64 -15.99 15.43
N ILE A 382 -5.87 -15.78 15.91
CA ILE A 382 -6.66 -14.60 15.56
C ILE A 382 -6.00 -13.28 16.01
N ALA A 383 -5.12 -13.30 17.03
CA ALA A 383 -4.34 -12.15 17.50
C ALA A 383 -2.94 -12.07 16.86
N ARG A 384 -2.40 -13.17 16.36
CA ARG A 384 -1.06 -13.27 15.79
C ARG A 384 -1.01 -13.11 14.27
N GLU A 385 -2.01 -13.66 13.57
CA GLU A 385 -2.00 -13.77 12.12
C GLU A 385 -2.94 -12.72 11.48
N GLU A 386 -2.58 -12.23 10.31
CA GLU A 386 -3.36 -11.23 9.58
C GLU A 386 -4.58 -11.88 8.90
N VAL A 387 -5.77 -11.56 9.39
CA VAL A 387 -7.05 -12.02 8.81
C VAL A 387 -7.37 -11.25 7.54
N PHE A 388 -7.17 -9.93 7.57
CA PHE A 388 -7.47 -8.99 6.49
C PHE A 388 -8.98 -8.97 6.13
N GLY A 389 -9.81 -8.84 7.17
CA GLY A 389 -11.27 -8.83 7.08
C GLY A 389 -11.90 -8.16 8.30
N PRO A 390 -13.25 -8.06 8.37
CA PRO A 390 -13.96 -7.30 9.38
C PRO A 390 -14.03 -8.04 10.73
N VAL A 391 -12.88 -8.33 11.32
CA VAL A 391 -12.76 -9.14 12.55
C VAL A 391 -11.91 -8.41 13.59
N ALA A 392 -12.55 -7.98 14.69
CA ALA A 392 -11.92 -7.36 15.84
C ALA A 392 -11.64 -8.40 16.94
N SER A 393 -10.45 -8.33 17.55
CA SER A 393 -10.02 -9.16 18.67
C SER A 393 -9.78 -8.27 19.89
N ILE A 394 -10.64 -8.37 20.91
CA ILE A 394 -10.53 -7.55 22.13
C ILE A 394 -9.69 -8.31 23.16
N ILE A 395 -8.57 -7.70 23.56
CA ILE A 395 -7.58 -8.22 24.49
C ILE A 395 -7.52 -7.31 25.71
N ARG A 396 -7.51 -7.88 26.93
CA ARG A 396 -7.37 -7.14 28.18
C ARG A 396 -5.91 -6.84 28.45
N PHE A 397 -5.62 -5.69 29.05
CA PHE A 397 -4.34 -5.37 29.66
C PHE A 397 -4.51 -4.67 31.02
N THR A 398 -3.47 -4.67 31.84
CA THR A 398 -3.54 -4.21 33.25
C THR A 398 -2.96 -2.83 33.47
N ASP A 399 -1.85 -2.51 32.80
CA ASP A 399 -1.14 -1.22 32.93
C ASP A 399 -0.39 -0.82 31.64
N GLU A 400 0.31 0.32 31.68
CA GLU A 400 1.03 0.83 30.50
C GLU A 400 2.11 -0.12 29.97
N ASP A 401 2.84 -0.78 30.88
CA ASP A 401 3.94 -1.67 30.48
C ASP A 401 3.39 -3.00 29.92
N ASP A 402 2.29 -3.50 30.45
CA ASP A 402 1.56 -4.64 29.90
C ASP A 402 0.98 -4.34 28.52
N ALA A 403 0.37 -3.15 28.34
CA ALA A 403 -0.11 -2.71 27.03
C ALA A 403 1.03 -2.70 25.99
N VAL A 404 2.19 -2.15 26.33
CA VAL A 404 3.38 -2.10 25.47
C VAL A 404 3.90 -3.51 25.17
N ARG A 405 3.95 -4.37 26.18
CA ARG A 405 4.38 -5.77 26.03
C ARG A 405 3.48 -6.50 25.03
N ILE A 406 2.17 -6.46 25.21
CA ILE A 406 1.20 -7.11 24.33
C ILE A 406 1.24 -6.48 22.91
N ALA A 407 1.32 -5.16 22.84
CA ALA A 407 1.34 -4.44 21.55
C ALA A 407 2.54 -4.85 20.69
N ASN A 408 3.72 -4.94 21.29
CA ASN A 408 4.98 -5.26 20.61
C ASN A 408 5.22 -6.77 20.41
N ASP A 409 4.48 -7.64 21.11
CA ASP A 409 4.58 -9.09 20.96
C ASP A 409 3.85 -9.57 19.70
N THR A 410 4.44 -9.25 18.57
CA THR A 410 4.04 -9.62 17.22
C THR A 410 5.24 -9.56 16.28
N SER A 411 5.21 -10.31 15.17
CA SER A 411 6.22 -10.20 14.11
C SER A 411 6.05 -8.95 13.23
N PHE A 412 4.93 -8.26 13.36
CA PHE A 412 4.58 -7.07 12.59
C PHE A 412 4.99 -5.77 13.29
N GLY A 413 4.86 -4.65 12.58
CA GLY A 413 5.13 -3.33 13.12
C GLY A 413 4.70 -2.22 12.15
N LEU A 414 3.50 -2.33 11.55
CA LEU A 414 3.05 -1.33 10.58
C LEU A 414 2.50 -0.08 11.26
N ALA A 415 1.50 -0.24 12.13
CA ALA A 415 0.85 0.89 12.77
C ALA A 415 0.38 0.55 14.19
N ALA A 416 0.05 1.59 14.97
CA ALA A 416 -0.57 1.48 16.30
C ALA A 416 -1.47 2.70 16.56
N GLY A 417 -2.57 2.51 17.29
CA GLY A 417 -3.40 3.58 17.82
C GLY A 417 -3.41 3.59 19.34
N VAL A 418 -3.47 4.76 19.95
CA VAL A 418 -3.53 4.93 21.40
C VAL A 418 -4.57 5.99 21.76
N TRP A 419 -5.45 5.66 22.67
CA TRP A 419 -6.51 6.53 23.18
C TRP A 419 -6.24 6.87 24.65
N THR A 420 -5.92 8.11 24.93
CA THR A 420 -5.60 8.63 26.28
C THR A 420 -5.69 10.15 26.31
N ASN A 421 -6.09 10.72 27.45
CA ASN A 421 -6.04 12.15 27.69
C ASN A 421 -4.77 12.59 28.45
N ASP A 422 -3.92 11.64 28.87
CA ASP A 422 -2.60 11.92 29.45
C ASP A 422 -1.56 12.14 28.35
N VAL A 423 -1.14 13.40 28.18
CA VAL A 423 -0.12 13.79 27.21
C VAL A 423 1.24 13.12 27.47
N GLY A 424 1.59 12.92 28.74
CA GLY A 424 2.82 12.22 29.12
C GLY A 424 2.81 10.77 28.69
N ARG A 425 1.68 10.07 28.90
CA ARG A 425 1.46 8.70 28.41
C ARG A 425 1.52 8.67 26.88
N ALA A 426 0.85 9.59 26.19
CA ALA A 426 0.88 9.66 24.74
C ALA A 426 2.33 9.68 24.19
N HIS A 427 3.20 10.53 24.74
CA HIS A 427 4.60 10.59 24.36
C HIS A 427 5.41 9.34 24.74
N ARG A 428 5.14 8.72 25.91
CA ARG A 428 5.77 7.47 26.29
C ARG A 428 5.38 6.33 25.35
N MET A 429 4.10 6.22 24.99
CA MET A 429 3.60 5.21 24.06
C MET A 429 4.20 5.36 22.66
N ILE A 430 4.31 6.60 22.12
CA ILE A 430 4.98 6.85 20.83
C ILE A 430 6.42 6.31 20.84
N ARG A 431 7.16 6.47 21.94
CA ARG A 431 8.56 5.98 22.04
C ARG A 431 8.66 4.49 22.22
N LYS A 432 7.72 3.86 22.97
CA LYS A 432 7.79 2.45 23.33
C LYS A 432 7.19 1.50 22.27
N LEU A 433 6.22 1.97 21.48
CA LEU A 433 5.56 1.15 20.45
C LEU A 433 6.46 0.99 19.21
N ARG A 434 6.65 -0.25 18.79
CA ARG A 434 7.45 -0.61 17.61
C ARG A 434 6.58 -0.67 16.37
N ALA A 435 6.19 0.49 15.87
CA ALA A 435 5.36 0.64 14.68
C ALA A 435 5.84 1.83 13.83
N GLY A 436 5.69 1.72 12.51
CA GLY A 436 6.07 2.78 11.59
C GLY A 436 5.17 4.01 11.67
N THR A 437 3.90 3.83 12.07
CA THR A 437 2.95 4.91 12.33
C THR A 437 2.29 4.72 13.69
N VAL A 438 2.24 5.77 14.51
CA VAL A 438 1.52 5.77 15.80
C VAL A 438 0.55 6.94 15.82
N TRP A 439 -0.73 6.66 16.01
CA TRP A 439 -1.78 7.66 16.18
C TRP A 439 -2.14 7.83 17.65
N ILE A 440 -2.35 9.08 18.07
CA ILE A 440 -2.88 9.41 19.37
C ILE A 440 -4.27 10.04 19.20
N ASN A 441 -5.28 9.47 19.88
CA ASN A 441 -6.69 9.88 19.80
C ASN A 441 -7.22 9.98 18.36
N ASN A 442 -6.69 9.12 17.50
CA ASN A 442 -7.04 9.01 16.09
C ASN A 442 -6.73 7.61 15.57
N TYR A 443 -7.28 7.27 14.38
CA TYR A 443 -6.92 6.04 13.68
C TYR A 443 -7.05 6.20 12.15
N ARG A 444 -6.15 5.57 11.37
CA ARG A 444 -6.14 5.51 9.89
C ARG A 444 -5.88 6.83 9.14
N GLN A 445 -5.52 7.91 9.79
CA GLN A 445 -5.17 9.13 9.07
C GLN A 445 -3.78 9.00 8.43
N VAL A 446 -3.74 9.00 7.10
CA VAL A 446 -2.53 8.95 6.28
C VAL A 446 -2.66 9.99 5.18
N ASN A 447 -1.58 10.70 4.88
CA ASN A 447 -1.52 11.62 3.75
C ASN A 447 -0.12 11.59 3.10
N HIS A 448 0.01 12.29 1.99
CA HIS A 448 1.23 12.30 1.17
C HIS A 448 2.47 12.89 1.83
N VAL A 449 2.34 13.73 2.88
CA VAL A 449 3.49 14.37 3.55
C VAL A 449 4.13 13.49 4.62
N GLY A 450 3.39 12.51 5.17
CA GLY A 450 3.87 11.63 6.22
C GLY A 450 4.50 10.36 5.62
N PRO A 451 5.76 10.01 5.96
CA PRO A 451 6.31 8.73 5.56
C PRO A 451 5.45 7.58 6.07
N PHE A 452 5.18 6.61 5.21
CA PHE A 452 4.40 5.40 5.51
C PHE A 452 5.25 4.16 5.29
N GLY A 453 5.19 3.21 6.21
CA GLY A 453 5.88 1.93 6.12
C GLY A 453 6.10 1.27 7.47
N GLY A 454 6.36 -0.02 7.44
CA GLY A 454 6.41 -0.87 8.64
C GLY A 454 7.81 -1.08 9.22
N PHE A 455 7.81 -1.58 10.47
CA PHE A 455 8.95 -2.19 11.11
C PHE A 455 8.84 -3.72 10.97
N ASN A 456 9.93 -4.46 11.23
CA ASN A 456 9.95 -5.91 11.26
C ASN A 456 9.36 -6.55 9.97
N GLU A 457 8.46 -7.53 10.09
CA GLU A 457 7.84 -8.23 8.96
C GLU A 457 6.74 -7.43 8.25
N SER A 458 6.49 -6.18 8.67
CA SER A 458 5.57 -5.28 7.97
C SER A 458 6.21 -4.52 6.82
N GLY A 459 7.54 -4.57 6.64
CA GLY A 459 8.14 -4.06 5.41
C GLY A 459 9.55 -3.48 5.54
N ILE A 460 10.04 -3.00 4.39
CA ILE A 460 11.35 -2.39 4.20
C ILE A 460 11.16 -1.14 3.33
N GLY A 461 11.81 -0.03 3.72
CA GLY A 461 11.68 1.25 3.03
C GLY A 461 10.48 2.07 3.53
N ARG A 462 10.25 3.20 2.88
CA ARG A 462 9.10 4.09 3.18
C ARG A 462 8.48 4.61 1.90
N GLU A 463 7.16 4.70 1.90
CA GLU A 463 6.36 5.38 0.88
C GLU A 463 5.87 6.72 1.45
N ASN A 464 5.48 7.65 0.60
CA ASN A 464 5.10 9.02 0.96
C ASN A 464 6.23 9.82 1.67
N GLY A 465 5.95 11.10 1.92
CA GLY A 465 6.93 12.02 2.50
C GLY A 465 8.05 12.40 1.53
N LEU A 466 8.85 13.37 1.92
CA LEU A 466 9.95 13.91 1.09
C LEU A 466 10.98 12.83 0.71
N HIS A 467 11.27 11.94 1.65
CA HIS A 467 12.30 10.91 1.49
C HIS A 467 11.87 9.70 0.65
N ALA A 468 10.60 9.61 0.23
CA ALA A 468 10.18 8.52 -0.65
C ALA A 468 10.95 8.51 -1.99
N VAL A 469 11.38 9.68 -2.48
CA VAL A 469 12.21 9.77 -3.71
C VAL A 469 13.60 9.14 -3.52
N ASP A 470 14.12 9.13 -2.30
CA ASP A 470 15.41 8.50 -1.97
C ASP A 470 15.42 7.00 -2.27
N GLU A 471 14.25 6.37 -2.12
CA GLU A 471 14.04 4.95 -2.46
C GLU A 471 14.22 4.66 -3.96
N TYR A 472 14.08 5.65 -4.83
CA TYR A 472 14.14 5.55 -6.29
C TYR A 472 15.41 6.17 -6.88
N THR A 473 16.37 6.56 -6.03
CA THR A 473 17.64 7.18 -6.45
C THR A 473 18.84 6.49 -5.86
N GLU A 474 20.00 6.67 -6.51
CA GLU A 474 21.32 6.29 -6.01
C GLU A 474 22.19 7.51 -5.80
N VAL A 475 22.98 7.51 -4.76
CA VAL A 475 23.93 8.59 -4.47
C VAL A 475 25.24 8.31 -5.18
N LYS A 476 25.69 9.27 -6.03
CA LYS A 476 26.99 9.29 -6.66
C LYS A 476 27.82 10.42 -6.08
N THR A 477 29.05 10.14 -5.64
CA THR A 477 30.00 11.18 -5.20
C THR A 477 30.95 11.54 -6.33
N ALA A 478 31.07 12.83 -6.63
CA ALA A 478 32.04 13.38 -7.57
C ALA A 478 33.20 14.05 -6.80
N TRP A 479 34.41 13.77 -7.21
CA TRP A 479 35.63 14.41 -6.73
C TRP A 479 36.31 15.12 -7.87
N ILE A 480 36.60 16.42 -7.73
CA ILE A 480 37.23 17.25 -8.75
C ILE A 480 38.54 17.78 -8.20
N ASN A 481 39.65 17.46 -8.87
CA ASN A 481 40.94 18.10 -8.59
C ASN A 481 40.97 19.48 -9.25
N THR A 482 41.06 20.53 -8.46
CA THR A 482 41.04 21.94 -8.90
C THR A 482 42.44 22.55 -9.11
N GLY A 483 43.51 21.74 -9.18
CA GLY A 483 44.85 22.21 -9.47
C GLY A 483 45.97 21.60 -8.62
N GLY A 484 45.65 20.61 -7.79
CA GLY A 484 46.66 19.87 -7.03
C GLY A 484 47.42 18.89 -7.93
N VAL A 485 48.72 18.75 -7.69
CA VAL A 485 49.55 17.73 -8.34
C VAL A 485 49.23 16.36 -7.75
N ILE A 486 48.98 15.38 -8.61
CA ILE A 486 48.81 14.00 -8.18
C ILE A 486 50.22 13.39 -8.06
N ALA A 487 50.62 13.04 -6.84
CA ALA A 487 51.92 12.39 -6.62
C ALA A 487 51.93 10.99 -7.25
N ASP A 488 53.07 10.61 -7.82
CA ASP A 488 53.29 9.25 -8.30
C ASP A 488 53.32 8.30 -7.09
N PRO A 489 52.37 7.34 -6.95
CA PRO A 489 52.33 6.43 -5.82
C PRO A 489 53.50 5.47 -5.75
N PHE A 490 54.24 5.32 -6.88
CA PHE A 490 55.44 4.47 -6.98
C PHE A 490 56.76 5.27 -6.87
N ASN A 491 56.68 6.60 -6.96
CA ASN A 491 57.81 7.50 -6.77
C ASN A 491 57.42 8.69 -5.89
N PRO A 492 57.23 8.49 -4.59
CA PRO A 492 56.70 9.51 -3.67
C PRO A 492 57.67 10.68 -3.40
N ARG A 493 58.86 10.67 -4.00
CA ARG A 493 59.89 11.72 -3.86
C ARG A 493 60.05 12.61 -5.09
N ALA A 494 59.22 12.44 -6.12
CA ALA A 494 59.22 13.27 -7.34
C ALA A 494 58.28 14.48 -7.20
#